data_2e678c5ff04f0b925dfcb0d529bf1aeb
#
_entry.id   2e678c5ff04f0b925dfcb0d529bf1aeb
#
_cell.length_a   1.000
_cell.length_b   1.000
_cell.length_c   1.000
_cell.angle_alpha   90.00
_cell.angle_beta   90.00
_cell.angle_gamma   90.00
#
_symmetry.space_group_name_H-M   'P 1'
#
loop_
_entity.id
_entity.type
_entity.pdbx_description
1 polymer ?
#
loop_
_entity_poly.entity_id
_entity_poly.type
_entity_poly.pdbx_seq_one_letter_code
_entity_poly.pdbx_strand_id
1 'polypeptide(L)'
;MAKGERRTRVPRRTTRRQRTIIAVTVAVLAAIVVGYFAYRAQANLPGVQFPDQGNLHIAGADSPHEQYNSDPPTSGPHLPYIAPWGVHTRPIVRELQVHNLEDGGVVVQNNCECPDLVAKLKAIVDKYERHVILAPYPAMKHKIALTAWTRLDTMDELDEGRVIRFIEAYRGIDHHK
;
A
#
# COMPACT_ATOMS: atom_id res chain seq x y z
N MET A 1 32.99 -24.83 66.53
CA MET A 1 33.07 -23.81 65.48
C MET A 1 33.25 -24.49 64.12
N ALA A 2 32.19 -24.67 63.33
CA ALA A 2 32.26 -25.33 62.04
C ALA A 2 32.46 -24.24 60.95
N LYS A 3 33.61 -24.32 60.23
CA LYS A 3 34.01 -23.42 59.18
C LYS A 3 33.29 -23.81 57.88
N GLY A 4 32.27 -23.04 57.46
CA GLY A 4 31.49 -23.27 56.24
C GLY A 4 32.37 -23.07 54.97
N GLU A 5 32.57 -24.16 54.26
CA GLU A 5 33.30 -24.22 52.99
C GLU A 5 32.46 -23.62 51.86
N ARG A 6 32.78 -22.41 51.39
CA ARG A 6 32.16 -21.78 50.22
C ARG A 6 32.64 -22.53 48.98
N ARG A 7 31.78 -23.40 48.42
CA ARG A 7 32.00 -23.99 47.10
C ARG A 7 31.89 -22.90 46.02
N THR A 8 33.00 -22.46 45.48
CA THR A 8 33.08 -21.60 44.32
C THR A 8 32.65 -22.39 43.08
N ARG A 9 31.51 -22.05 42.50
CA ARG A 9 31.08 -22.62 41.22
C ARG A 9 31.99 -22.13 40.11
N VAL A 10 32.82 -23.01 39.57
CA VAL A 10 33.66 -22.74 38.39
C VAL A 10 32.71 -22.64 37.19
N PRO A 11 32.71 -21.54 36.42
CA PRO A 11 31.86 -21.41 35.24
C PRO A 11 32.29 -22.43 34.18
N ARG A 12 31.33 -23.28 33.72
CA ARG A 12 31.59 -24.26 32.65
C ARG A 12 31.92 -23.50 31.36
N ARG A 13 33.18 -23.58 30.90
CA ARG A 13 33.57 -23.06 29.57
C ARG A 13 32.83 -23.83 28.49
N THR A 14 31.98 -23.14 27.72
CA THR A 14 31.30 -23.71 26.55
C THR A 14 32.32 -24.13 25.51
N THR A 15 32.19 -25.34 24.96
CA THR A 15 33.04 -25.82 23.88
C THR A 15 32.82 -25.05 22.60
N ARG A 16 33.79 -25.03 21.67
CA ARG A 16 33.64 -24.37 20.34
C ARG A 16 32.38 -24.85 19.62
N ARG A 17 32.09 -26.14 19.65
CA ARG A 17 30.90 -26.74 19.06
C ARG A 17 29.60 -26.21 19.69
N GLN A 18 29.53 -26.09 21.01
CA GLN A 18 28.36 -25.53 21.70
C GLN A 18 28.14 -24.06 21.35
N ARG A 19 29.20 -23.25 21.23
CA ARG A 19 29.11 -21.84 20.81
C ARG A 19 28.57 -21.74 19.38
N THR A 20 29.04 -22.60 18.46
CA THR A 20 28.54 -22.63 17.08
C THR A 20 27.05 -23.01 17.04
N ILE A 21 26.64 -24.05 17.78
CA ILE A 21 25.23 -24.45 17.85
C ILE A 21 24.37 -23.30 18.39
N ILE A 22 24.78 -22.68 19.49
CA ILE A 22 24.04 -21.54 20.07
C ILE A 22 23.94 -20.39 19.04
N ALA A 23 25.05 -20.03 18.37
CA ALA A 23 25.07 -18.97 17.37
C ALA A 23 24.10 -19.26 16.19
N VAL A 24 24.12 -20.51 15.67
CA VAL A 24 23.22 -20.93 14.60
C VAL A 24 21.76 -20.89 15.06
N THR A 25 21.47 -21.41 16.27
CA THR A 25 20.10 -21.38 16.82
C THR A 25 19.60 -19.95 16.98
N VAL A 26 20.42 -19.05 17.51
CA VAL A 26 20.06 -17.63 17.67
C VAL A 26 19.82 -16.96 16.31
N ALA A 27 20.68 -17.25 15.30
CA ALA A 27 20.51 -16.71 13.95
C ALA A 27 19.21 -17.20 13.30
N VAL A 28 18.86 -18.48 13.44
CA VAL A 28 17.61 -19.04 12.91
C VAL A 28 16.40 -18.43 13.60
N LEU A 29 16.42 -18.28 14.93
CA LEU A 29 15.32 -17.65 15.66
C LEU A 29 15.15 -16.18 15.25
N ALA A 30 16.24 -15.44 15.09
CA ALA A 30 16.22 -14.06 14.61
C ALA A 30 15.61 -13.97 13.19
N ALA A 31 15.98 -14.86 12.28
CA ALA A 31 15.43 -14.92 10.93
C ALA A 31 13.92 -15.21 10.94
N ILE A 32 13.46 -16.13 11.80
CA ILE A 32 12.03 -16.43 11.96
C ILE A 32 11.27 -15.20 12.49
N VAL A 33 11.83 -14.51 13.48
CA VAL A 33 11.19 -13.29 14.03
C VAL A 33 11.12 -12.20 12.99
N VAL A 34 12.18 -11.93 12.25
CA VAL A 34 12.20 -10.94 11.16
C VAL A 34 11.20 -11.33 10.08
N GLY A 35 11.18 -12.59 9.65
CA GLY A 35 10.22 -13.10 8.66
C GLY A 35 8.77 -12.97 9.12
N TYR A 36 8.48 -13.25 10.39
CA TYR A 36 7.16 -13.06 10.98
C TYR A 36 6.72 -11.59 10.95
N PHE A 37 7.59 -10.67 11.35
CA PHE A 37 7.27 -9.23 11.32
C PHE A 37 7.11 -8.70 9.89
N ALA A 38 7.94 -9.13 8.95
CA ALA A 38 7.79 -8.79 7.54
C ALA A 38 6.46 -9.31 6.96
N TYR A 39 6.10 -10.57 7.26
CA TYR A 39 4.80 -11.14 6.86
C TYR A 39 3.63 -10.35 7.47
N ARG A 40 3.69 -10.02 8.76
CA ARG A 40 2.64 -9.24 9.43
C ARG A 40 2.51 -7.82 8.88
N ALA A 41 3.63 -7.18 8.54
CA ALA A 41 3.63 -5.87 7.89
C ALA A 41 2.89 -5.91 6.54
N GLN A 42 3.20 -6.91 5.71
CA GLN A 42 2.54 -7.10 4.41
C GLN A 42 1.05 -7.44 4.54
N ALA A 43 0.69 -8.30 5.49
CA ALA A 43 -0.69 -8.71 5.73
C ALA A 43 -1.58 -7.57 6.30
N ASN A 44 -0.98 -6.52 6.87
CA ASN A 44 -1.69 -5.37 7.44
C ASN A 44 -1.81 -4.19 6.47
N LEU A 45 -1.32 -4.32 5.23
CA LEU A 45 -1.49 -3.27 4.23
C LEU A 45 -2.97 -3.07 3.90
N PRO A 46 -3.46 -1.82 3.83
CA PRO A 46 -4.87 -1.54 3.59
C PRO A 46 -5.29 -1.91 2.15
N GLY A 47 -6.57 -2.22 1.99
CA GLY A 47 -7.17 -2.57 0.71
C GLY A 47 -6.88 -4.00 0.24
N VAL A 48 -7.58 -4.40 -0.81
CA VAL A 48 -7.44 -5.70 -1.47
C VAL A 48 -6.37 -5.61 -2.54
N GLN A 49 -5.48 -6.60 -2.60
CA GLN A 49 -4.47 -6.70 -3.64
C GLN A 49 -5.04 -7.38 -4.88
N PHE A 50 -4.80 -6.79 -6.03
CA PHE A 50 -5.08 -7.34 -7.35
C PHE A 50 -3.79 -7.79 -8.04
N PRO A 51 -3.84 -8.80 -8.94
CA PRO A 51 -2.71 -9.15 -9.78
C PRO A 51 -2.23 -7.95 -10.61
N ASP A 52 -0.92 -7.76 -10.69
CA ASP A 52 -0.29 -6.74 -11.52
C ASP A 52 -0.47 -7.07 -13.00
N GLN A 53 -1.08 -6.17 -13.77
CA GLN A 53 -1.26 -6.29 -15.23
C GLN A 53 -0.15 -5.57 -16.02
N GLY A 54 0.92 -5.19 -15.34
CA GLY A 54 2.06 -4.51 -15.96
C GLY A 54 1.81 -3.02 -16.22
N ASN A 55 2.75 -2.41 -16.94
CA ASN A 55 2.83 -0.96 -17.15
C ASN A 55 3.01 -0.59 -18.63
N LEU A 56 2.33 -1.29 -19.55
CA LEU A 56 2.40 -1.01 -20.96
C LEU A 56 1.79 0.37 -21.29
N HIS A 57 2.58 1.27 -21.87
CA HIS A 57 2.06 2.52 -22.39
C HIS A 57 1.30 2.33 -23.70
N ILE A 58 0.11 2.91 -23.78
CA ILE A 58 -0.76 2.92 -24.98
C ILE A 58 -0.82 4.32 -25.59
N ALA A 59 -1.09 4.38 -26.89
CA ALA A 59 -1.05 5.65 -27.65
C ALA A 59 -2.24 6.58 -27.33
N GLY A 60 -3.38 6.04 -26.92
CA GLY A 60 -4.61 6.79 -26.61
C GLY A 60 -5.54 5.98 -25.74
N ALA A 61 -6.47 6.63 -25.05
CA ALA A 61 -7.45 5.97 -24.18
C ALA A 61 -8.38 4.99 -24.95
N ASP A 62 -8.56 5.21 -26.25
CA ASP A 62 -9.35 4.33 -27.13
C ASP A 62 -8.50 3.20 -27.76
N SER A 63 -7.21 3.11 -27.44
CA SER A 63 -6.35 2.04 -27.93
C SER A 63 -6.83 0.69 -27.42
N PRO A 64 -6.92 -0.36 -28.28
CA PRO A 64 -7.25 -1.70 -27.81
C PRO A 64 -6.22 -2.20 -26.80
N HIS A 65 -6.69 -2.67 -25.64
CA HIS A 65 -5.87 -3.29 -24.62
C HIS A 65 -6.66 -4.34 -23.84
N GLU A 66 -6.01 -5.13 -23.01
CA GLU A 66 -6.68 -6.09 -22.14
C GLU A 66 -7.60 -5.39 -21.13
N GLN A 67 -8.66 -6.07 -20.73
CA GLN A 67 -9.59 -5.55 -19.74
C GLN A 67 -8.91 -5.48 -18.36
N TYR A 68 -9.12 -4.38 -17.65
CA TYR A 68 -8.66 -4.25 -16.27
C TYR A 68 -9.31 -5.28 -15.35
N ASN A 69 -8.53 -5.81 -14.44
CA ASN A 69 -8.95 -6.84 -13.47
C ASN A 69 -9.62 -6.27 -12.21
N SER A 70 -9.68 -4.94 -12.10
CA SER A 70 -10.38 -4.21 -11.02
C SER A 70 -11.14 -3.01 -11.58
N ASP A 71 -12.15 -2.53 -10.84
CA ASP A 71 -12.91 -1.33 -11.15
C ASP A 71 -13.16 -0.51 -9.87
N PRO A 72 -12.53 0.66 -9.74
CA PRO A 72 -11.58 1.31 -10.64
C PRO A 72 -10.28 0.51 -10.86
N PRO A 73 -9.56 0.75 -11.99
CA PRO A 73 -8.34 0.02 -12.32
C PRO A 73 -7.19 0.35 -11.35
N THR A 74 -6.29 -0.62 -11.14
CA THR A 74 -5.17 -0.48 -10.23
C THR A 74 -3.80 -0.73 -10.85
N SER A 75 -3.73 -1.29 -12.06
CA SER A 75 -2.55 -1.50 -12.89
C SER A 75 -2.97 -1.85 -14.31
N GLY A 76 -2.04 -1.99 -15.24
CA GLY A 76 -2.29 -2.42 -16.60
C GLY A 76 -1.96 -1.35 -17.64
N PRO A 77 -2.36 -1.56 -18.91
CA PRO A 77 -2.08 -0.63 -20.01
C PRO A 77 -2.63 0.76 -19.76
N HIS A 78 -1.81 1.80 -19.97
CA HIS A 78 -2.19 3.18 -19.63
C HIS A 78 -1.47 4.21 -20.52
N LEU A 79 -1.94 5.47 -20.43
CA LEU A 79 -1.35 6.60 -21.17
C LEU A 79 0.01 6.99 -20.59
N PRO A 80 0.98 7.47 -21.41
CA PRO A 80 2.34 7.79 -20.98
C PRO A 80 2.46 9.18 -20.30
N TYR A 81 1.46 9.64 -19.59
CA TYR A 81 1.43 10.91 -18.86
C TYR A 81 0.39 10.87 -17.74
N ILE A 82 0.53 11.76 -16.76
CA ILE A 82 -0.32 11.81 -15.56
C ILE A 82 -1.40 12.90 -15.66
N ALA A 83 -2.49 12.70 -14.92
CA ALA A 83 -3.37 13.79 -14.53
C ALA A 83 -2.70 14.67 -13.45
N PRO A 84 -2.97 15.98 -13.38
CA PRO A 84 -2.49 16.83 -12.29
C PRO A 84 -2.88 16.28 -10.92
N TRP A 85 -1.99 16.41 -9.94
CA TRP A 85 -2.30 16.06 -8.55
C TRP A 85 -3.35 17.02 -7.96
N GLY A 86 -4.09 16.56 -6.98
CA GLY A 86 -5.09 17.36 -6.27
C GLY A 86 -6.52 17.05 -6.65
N VAL A 87 -7.42 18.05 -6.56
CA VAL A 87 -8.87 17.87 -6.66
C VAL A 87 -9.37 18.14 -8.07
N HIS A 88 -10.04 17.15 -8.64
CA HIS A 88 -10.71 17.23 -9.94
C HIS A 88 -12.23 17.30 -9.76
N THR A 89 -12.90 18.12 -10.55
CA THR A 89 -14.36 18.26 -10.60
C THR A 89 -15.01 17.45 -11.72
N ARG A 90 -14.18 16.82 -12.56
CA ARG A 90 -14.62 15.97 -13.69
C ARG A 90 -13.92 14.61 -13.59
N PRO A 91 -14.57 13.54 -14.09
CA PRO A 91 -13.93 12.24 -14.20
C PRO A 91 -12.61 12.30 -14.97
N ILE A 92 -11.63 11.54 -14.53
CA ILE A 92 -10.38 11.29 -15.24
C ILE A 92 -10.53 9.94 -15.95
N VAL A 93 -10.10 9.83 -17.21
CA VAL A 93 -10.15 8.56 -17.94
C VAL A 93 -9.29 7.51 -17.23
N ARG A 94 -9.72 6.26 -17.23
CA ARG A 94 -9.11 5.16 -16.49
C ARG A 94 -7.63 4.97 -16.85
N GLU A 95 -7.35 5.02 -18.12
CA GLU A 95 -6.02 4.84 -18.69
C GLU A 95 -5.04 5.95 -18.25
N LEU A 96 -5.54 7.15 -17.94
CA LEU A 96 -4.73 8.23 -17.38
C LEU A 96 -4.52 8.06 -15.87
N GLN A 97 -5.55 7.62 -15.15
CA GLN A 97 -5.44 7.38 -13.70
C GLN A 97 -4.37 6.33 -13.37
N VAL A 98 -4.30 5.25 -14.17
CA VAL A 98 -3.35 4.15 -13.96
C VAL A 98 -1.89 4.64 -13.98
N HIS A 99 -1.54 5.60 -14.86
CA HIS A 99 -0.20 6.19 -14.84
C HIS A 99 0.10 6.95 -13.53
N ASN A 100 -0.89 7.69 -13.01
CA ASN A 100 -0.72 8.31 -11.69
C ASN A 100 -0.43 7.27 -10.60
N LEU A 101 -1.04 6.07 -10.67
CA LEU A 101 -0.78 5.01 -9.69
C LEU A 101 0.63 4.44 -9.86
N GLU A 102 1.14 4.32 -11.10
CA GLU A 102 2.51 3.91 -11.38
C GLU A 102 3.53 4.89 -10.79
N ASP A 103 3.29 6.20 -10.92
CA ASP A 103 4.08 7.28 -10.31
C ASP A 103 3.94 7.37 -8.76
N GLY A 104 3.39 6.35 -8.12
CA GLY A 104 3.18 6.34 -6.67
C GLY A 104 2.00 7.18 -6.21
N GLY A 105 1.04 7.39 -7.08
CA GLY A 105 -0.19 8.11 -6.74
C GLY A 105 -1.20 7.25 -5.98
N VAL A 106 -2.05 7.94 -5.21
CA VAL A 106 -3.30 7.42 -4.66
C VAL A 106 -4.45 8.23 -5.23
N VAL A 107 -5.43 7.54 -5.83
CA VAL A 107 -6.63 8.19 -6.32
C VAL A 107 -7.79 7.87 -5.40
N VAL A 108 -8.35 8.90 -4.78
CA VAL A 108 -9.59 8.89 -4.02
C VAL A 108 -10.72 9.22 -4.97
N GLN A 109 -11.74 8.37 -5.03
CA GLN A 109 -12.83 8.51 -5.99
C GLN A 109 -14.19 8.51 -5.31
N ASN A 110 -15.14 9.27 -5.86
CA ASN A 110 -16.54 9.28 -5.44
C ASN A 110 -17.47 9.05 -6.63
N ASN A 111 -18.58 8.31 -6.42
CA ASN A 111 -19.56 8.03 -7.47
C ASN A 111 -20.82 8.89 -7.39
N CYS A 112 -20.93 9.79 -6.44
CA CYS A 112 -22.17 10.50 -6.15
C CYS A 112 -22.02 12.02 -6.17
N GLU A 113 -23.10 12.71 -6.51
CA GLU A 113 -23.26 14.16 -6.31
C GLU A 113 -23.63 14.42 -4.82
N CYS A 114 -22.72 14.15 -3.90
CA CYS A 114 -22.90 14.30 -2.46
C CYS A 114 -21.94 15.40 -1.94
N PRO A 115 -22.36 16.67 -1.95
CA PRO A 115 -21.46 17.79 -1.65
C PRO A 115 -20.77 17.67 -0.28
N ASP A 116 -21.47 17.20 0.75
CA ASP A 116 -20.90 17.05 2.09
C ASP A 116 -19.80 15.97 2.13
N LEU A 117 -20.00 14.84 1.43
CA LEU A 117 -18.98 13.80 1.32
C LEU A 117 -17.78 14.31 0.54
N VAL A 118 -18.01 14.94 -0.61
CA VAL A 118 -16.95 15.49 -1.47
C VAL A 118 -16.14 16.55 -0.72
N ALA A 119 -16.80 17.42 0.06
CA ALA A 119 -16.11 18.41 0.90
C ALA A 119 -15.18 17.77 1.94
N LYS A 120 -15.62 16.69 2.59
CA LYS A 120 -14.80 15.94 3.56
C LYS A 120 -13.62 15.24 2.88
N LEU A 121 -13.84 14.57 1.74
CA LEU A 121 -12.77 13.94 0.96
C LEU A 121 -11.75 14.99 0.47
N LYS A 122 -12.25 16.14 -0.01
CA LYS A 122 -11.40 17.27 -0.39
C LYS A 122 -10.53 17.77 0.77
N ALA A 123 -11.10 17.91 1.97
CA ALA A 123 -10.37 18.36 3.15
C ALA A 123 -9.25 17.38 3.57
N ILE A 124 -9.38 16.09 3.21
CA ILE A 124 -8.31 15.11 3.40
C ILE A 124 -7.24 15.31 2.32
N VAL A 125 -7.65 15.35 1.04
CA VAL A 125 -6.73 15.39 -0.12
C VAL A 125 -5.94 16.70 -0.17
N ASP A 126 -6.53 17.83 0.21
CA ASP A 126 -5.85 19.15 0.27
C ASP A 126 -4.64 19.18 1.24
N LYS A 127 -4.49 18.18 2.10
CA LYS A 127 -3.31 18.06 3.00
C LYS A 127 -2.06 17.56 2.25
N TYR A 128 -2.21 17.09 1.02
CA TYR A 128 -1.15 16.47 0.23
C TYR A 128 -0.87 17.30 -1.03
N GLU A 129 0.34 17.79 -1.17
CA GLU A 129 0.75 18.58 -2.34
C GLU A 129 0.93 17.75 -3.60
N ARG A 130 1.28 16.45 -3.44
CA ARG A 130 1.60 15.53 -4.54
C ARG A 130 1.16 14.10 -4.23
N HIS A 131 1.04 13.30 -5.26
CA HIS A 131 0.74 11.87 -5.21
C HIS A 131 -0.64 11.53 -4.62
N VAL A 132 -1.55 12.49 -4.54
CA VAL A 132 -2.94 12.23 -4.16
C VAL A 132 -3.87 12.99 -5.10
N ILE A 133 -4.89 12.30 -5.57
CA ILE A 133 -5.96 12.84 -6.42
C ILE A 133 -7.31 12.58 -5.74
N LEU A 134 -8.23 13.54 -5.81
CA LEU A 134 -9.67 13.31 -5.64
C LEU A 134 -10.35 13.53 -7.00
N ALA A 135 -11.09 12.55 -7.49
CA ALA A 135 -11.84 12.67 -8.75
C ALA A 135 -13.20 11.96 -8.69
N PRO A 136 -14.22 12.46 -9.38
CA PRO A 136 -15.45 11.72 -9.60
C PRO A 136 -15.21 10.45 -10.45
N TYR A 137 -15.88 9.35 -10.09
CA TYR A 137 -15.92 8.12 -10.90
C TYR A 137 -17.36 7.56 -10.88
N PRO A 138 -18.27 8.10 -11.67
CA PRO A 138 -19.72 7.77 -11.59
C PRO A 138 -20.06 6.31 -11.88
N ALA A 139 -19.20 5.60 -12.64
CA ALA A 139 -19.45 4.22 -13.07
C ALA A 139 -19.20 3.17 -11.97
N MET A 140 -18.47 3.52 -10.88
CA MET A 140 -18.14 2.53 -9.84
C MET A 140 -19.35 2.16 -8.98
N LYS A 141 -19.30 0.95 -8.40
CA LYS A 141 -20.40 0.40 -7.60
C LYS A 141 -20.52 1.06 -6.22
N HIS A 142 -19.39 1.33 -5.57
CA HIS A 142 -19.34 1.89 -4.21
C HIS A 142 -19.25 3.40 -4.21
N LYS A 143 -19.70 4.05 -3.12
CA LYS A 143 -19.67 5.52 -3.03
C LYS A 143 -18.28 6.10 -3.02
N ILE A 144 -17.32 5.39 -2.44
CA ILE A 144 -15.93 5.81 -2.32
C ILE A 144 -15.06 4.63 -2.74
N ALA A 145 -14.03 4.91 -3.55
CA ALA A 145 -12.94 4.00 -3.84
C ALA A 145 -11.59 4.68 -3.62
N LEU A 146 -10.63 3.90 -3.18
CA LEU A 146 -9.23 4.31 -3.02
C LEU A 146 -8.39 3.36 -3.86
N THR A 147 -7.63 3.88 -4.80
CA THR A 147 -6.74 3.08 -5.63
C THR A 147 -5.28 3.52 -5.46
N ALA A 148 -4.40 2.54 -5.45
CA ALA A 148 -2.96 2.65 -5.59
C ALA A 148 -2.49 1.51 -6.49
N TRP A 149 -1.21 1.47 -6.88
CA TRP A 149 -0.72 0.39 -7.73
C TRP A 149 -1.03 -0.99 -7.15
N THR A 150 -1.80 -1.79 -7.88
CA THR A 150 -2.30 -3.13 -7.49
C THR A 150 -3.18 -3.18 -6.23
N ARG A 151 -3.68 -2.05 -5.73
CA ARG A 151 -4.49 -1.99 -4.51
C ARG A 151 -5.78 -1.21 -4.71
N LEU A 152 -6.87 -1.80 -4.21
CA LEU A 152 -8.20 -1.20 -4.21
C LEU A 152 -8.84 -1.33 -2.84
N ASP A 153 -9.38 -0.25 -2.33
CA ASP A 153 -10.23 -0.24 -1.15
C ASP A 153 -11.55 0.47 -1.45
N THR A 154 -12.68 -0.07 -1.01
CA THR A 154 -14.01 0.50 -1.31
C THR A 154 -14.84 0.62 -0.05
N MET A 155 -15.69 1.65 0.00
CA MET A 155 -16.61 1.88 1.11
C MET A 155 -17.83 2.69 0.66
N ASP A 156 -18.95 2.51 1.35
CA ASP A 156 -20.19 3.25 1.11
C ASP A 156 -20.44 4.36 2.14
N GLU A 157 -19.71 4.32 3.26
CA GLU A 157 -19.69 5.35 4.29
C GLU A 157 -18.26 5.81 4.53
N LEU A 158 -18.07 7.12 4.76
CA LEU A 158 -16.74 7.67 4.96
C LEU A 158 -16.14 7.26 6.30
N ASP A 159 -15.03 6.55 6.25
CA ASP A 159 -14.07 6.38 7.35
C ASP A 159 -12.80 7.18 7.01
N GLU A 160 -12.68 8.39 7.56
CA GLU A 160 -11.53 9.27 7.31
C GLU A 160 -10.21 8.62 7.73
N GLY A 161 -10.21 7.87 8.84
CA GLY A 161 -9.02 7.16 9.32
C GLY A 161 -8.56 6.08 8.33
N ARG A 162 -9.51 5.38 7.71
CA ARG A 162 -9.23 4.37 6.67
C ARG A 162 -8.68 5.01 5.40
N VAL A 163 -9.26 6.14 4.95
CA VAL A 163 -8.76 6.91 3.81
C VAL A 163 -7.32 7.37 4.05
N ILE A 164 -7.04 8.00 5.21
CA ILE A 164 -5.70 8.48 5.54
C ILE A 164 -4.70 7.31 5.62
N ARG A 165 -5.05 6.21 6.27
CA ARG A 165 -4.17 5.02 6.33
C ARG A 165 -3.84 4.47 4.95
N PHE A 166 -4.81 4.45 4.02
CA PHE A 166 -4.56 4.01 2.66
C PHE A 166 -3.61 4.95 1.93
N ILE A 167 -3.83 6.27 2.00
CA ILE A 167 -2.95 7.27 1.40
C ILE A 167 -1.53 7.14 1.94
N GLU A 168 -1.36 7.09 3.26
CA GLU A 168 -0.02 7.01 3.89
C GLU A 168 0.70 5.70 3.61
N ALA A 169 -0.03 4.62 3.33
CA ALA A 169 0.56 3.33 3.00
C ALA A 169 1.17 3.27 1.59
N TYR A 170 0.66 4.07 0.65
CA TYR A 170 0.99 3.88 -0.78
C TYR A 170 1.52 5.11 -1.48
N ARG A 171 1.23 6.33 -1.02
CA ARG A 171 1.67 7.54 -1.72
C ARG A 171 3.18 7.65 -1.83
N GLY A 172 3.68 8.04 -3.01
CA GLY A 172 5.09 8.25 -3.28
C GLY A 172 5.91 6.98 -3.49
N ILE A 173 5.25 5.81 -3.61
CA ILE A 173 5.91 4.55 -3.96
C ILE A 173 5.87 4.40 -5.48
N ASP A 174 6.98 4.71 -6.14
CA ASP A 174 7.16 4.58 -7.58
C ASP A 174 7.22 3.10 -8.01
N HIS A 175 6.52 2.75 -9.08
CA HIS A 175 6.40 1.39 -9.61
C HIS A 175 6.99 1.22 -11.02
N HIS A 176 7.69 2.22 -11.55
CA HIS A 176 8.46 2.07 -12.80
C HIS A 176 9.50 0.97 -12.64
N LYS A 177 9.59 0.10 -13.65
CA LYS A 177 10.53 -1.03 -13.68
C LYS A 177 11.50 -0.88 -14.84
#